data_ef87e57c6b7de5d3f824ffb44f25873f
#
_entry.id   ef87e57c6b7de5d3f824ffb44f25873f
#
_cell.length_a   1.000
_cell.length_b   1.000
_cell.length_c   1.000
_cell.angle_alpha   90.00
_cell.angle_beta   90.00
_cell.angle_gamma   90.00
#
_symmetry.space_group_name_H-M   'P 1'
#
loop_
_entity.id
_entity.type
_entity.pdbx_description
1 polymer ?
#
loop_
_entity_poly.entity_id
_entity_poly.type
_entity_poly.pdbx_seq_one_letter_code
_entity_poly.pdbx_strand_id
1 'polypeptide(L)'
;MLLRTRLAASSRPICLRYSSTASEPIILPRLQSDLKTALRAKDKTTLNVIRALQAEIINASKTAKPIATDGALYSLIQKQMKGITTAMQEFETAKRDDLVQKEQEQLNVLRKYAAEIPKVEESEIDGLIDGAVKALEEGKRTFGSVMGRVMGGLKGRPADMEYLNKKIEEVIGRK
;
A
#
# COMPACT_ATOMS: atom_id res chain seq x y z
N MET A 1 69.28 -20.37 2.60
CA MET A 1 68.16 -20.10 3.54
C MET A 1 67.21 -19.14 2.86
N LEU A 2 66.14 -19.62 2.20
CA LEU A 2 65.22 -18.80 1.40
C LEU A 2 63.88 -18.70 2.13
N LEU A 3 63.56 -17.51 2.66
CA LEU A 3 62.28 -17.20 3.28
C LEU A 3 61.25 -17.01 2.17
N ARG A 4 60.23 -17.90 2.13
CA ARG A 4 59.02 -17.74 1.32
C ARG A 4 57.97 -17.02 2.16
N THR A 5 57.76 -15.74 1.86
CA THR A 5 56.63 -14.95 2.34
C THR A 5 55.39 -15.34 1.54
N ARG A 6 54.39 -15.97 2.20
CA ARG A 6 53.04 -16.22 1.66
C ARG A 6 52.22 -14.95 1.80
N LEU A 7 51.86 -14.35 0.68
CA LEU A 7 50.79 -13.34 0.63
C LEU A 7 49.42 -14.05 0.78
N ALA A 8 48.75 -13.81 1.90
CA ALA A 8 47.36 -14.21 2.08
C ALA A 8 46.46 -13.20 1.33
N ALA A 9 45.86 -13.61 0.24
CA ALA A 9 44.84 -12.83 -0.46
C ALA A 9 43.53 -12.90 0.36
N SER A 10 43.21 -11.79 1.06
CA SER A 10 41.94 -11.62 1.73
C SER A 10 40.86 -11.31 0.69
N SER A 11 40.12 -12.33 0.26
CA SER A 11 38.91 -12.15 -0.54
C SER A 11 37.77 -11.67 0.37
N ARG A 12 37.51 -10.36 0.38
CA ARG A 12 36.33 -9.79 1.01
C ARG A 12 35.10 -10.21 0.18
N PRO A 13 34.08 -10.80 0.77
CA PRO A 13 32.83 -11.04 0.05
C PRO A 13 32.19 -9.68 -0.29
N ILE A 14 32.03 -9.44 -1.58
CA ILE A 14 31.21 -8.32 -2.08
C ILE A 14 29.77 -8.67 -1.74
N CYS A 15 29.24 -8.08 -0.65
CA CYS A 15 27.81 -8.07 -0.41
C CYS A 15 27.16 -7.26 -1.55
N LEU A 16 26.65 -7.94 -2.56
CA LEU A 16 25.71 -7.39 -3.51
C LEU A 16 24.52 -6.89 -2.73
N ARG A 17 24.50 -5.60 -2.41
CA ARG A 17 23.27 -4.92 -1.96
C ARG A 17 22.30 -4.99 -3.12
N TYR A 18 21.33 -5.86 -2.98
CA TYR A 18 20.17 -5.90 -3.85
C TYR A 18 19.46 -4.56 -3.69
N SER A 19 19.68 -3.64 -4.63
CA SER A 19 18.92 -2.41 -4.72
C SER A 19 17.50 -2.79 -5.14
N SER A 20 16.63 -3.05 -4.17
CA SER A 20 15.21 -3.07 -4.43
C SER A 20 14.83 -1.62 -4.79
N THR A 21 14.44 -1.40 -6.03
CA THR A 21 13.82 -0.16 -6.53
C THR A 21 12.40 0.01 -6.01
N ALA A 22 12.15 -0.29 -4.74
CA ALA A 22 10.97 0.15 -4.05
C ALA A 22 11.19 1.62 -3.71
N SER A 23 10.31 2.50 -4.19
CA SER A 23 10.31 3.91 -3.79
C SER A 23 10.34 3.98 -2.26
N GLU A 24 11.24 4.80 -1.71
CA GLU A 24 11.30 4.97 -0.25
C GLU A 24 9.93 5.41 0.27
N PRO A 25 9.48 4.89 1.42
CA PRO A 25 8.17 5.23 1.95
C PRO A 25 8.15 6.71 2.36
N ILE A 26 7.19 7.46 1.83
CA ILE A 26 7.04 8.91 2.05
C ILE A 26 6.22 9.18 3.31
N ILE A 27 5.12 8.44 3.48
CA ILE A 27 4.14 8.70 4.54
C ILE A 27 4.52 8.06 5.87
N LEU A 28 5.10 6.84 5.84
CA LEU A 28 5.43 6.08 7.05
C LEU A 28 6.33 6.87 8.04
N PRO A 29 7.46 7.48 7.62
CA PRO A 29 8.29 8.26 8.53
C PRO A 29 7.63 9.56 8.99
N ARG A 30 6.72 10.11 8.18
CA ARG A 30 6.02 11.36 8.46
C ARG A 30 4.93 11.22 9.52
N LEU A 31 4.29 10.06 9.64
CA LEU A 31 3.20 9.82 10.61
C LEU A 31 3.56 10.21 12.04
N GLN A 32 4.84 10.06 12.44
CA GLN A 32 5.28 10.45 13.78
C GLN A 32 5.36 11.98 13.97
N SER A 33 5.77 12.71 12.93
CA SER A 33 5.80 14.17 12.97
C SER A 33 4.38 14.74 12.96
N ASP A 34 3.49 14.17 12.15
CA ASP A 34 2.10 14.56 12.07
C ASP A 34 1.35 14.29 13.39
N LEU A 35 1.67 13.19 14.08
CA LEU A 35 1.15 12.92 15.42
C LEU A 35 1.53 14.06 16.41
N LYS A 36 2.79 14.49 16.39
CA LYS A 36 3.26 15.59 17.27
C LYS A 36 2.57 16.92 16.91
N THR A 37 2.35 17.18 15.64
CA THR A 37 1.67 18.39 15.16
C THR A 37 0.20 18.37 15.57
N ALA A 38 -0.51 17.28 15.39
CA ALA A 38 -1.89 17.11 15.81
C ALA A 38 -2.06 17.21 17.34
N LEU A 39 -1.08 16.70 18.12
CA LEU A 39 -1.05 16.88 19.58
C LEU A 39 -0.95 18.36 19.97
N ARG A 40 -0.06 19.11 19.32
CA ARG A 40 0.09 20.56 19.58
C ARG A 40 -1.15 21.35 19.18
N ALA A 41 -1.76 20.97 18.06
CA ALA A 41 -3.00 21.56 17.57
C ALA A 41 -4.26 21.16 18.38
N LYS A 42 -4.14 20.18 19.28
CA LYS A 42 -5.26 19.59 20.03
C LYS A 42 -6.37 19.01 19.13
N ASP A 43 -6.01 18.60 17.90
CA ASP A 43 -6.94 17.99 16.94
C ASP A 43 -7.15 16.52 17.32
N LYS A 44 -8.26 16.26 17.99
CA LYS A 44 -8.61 14.91 18.47
C LYS A 44 -8.91 13.95 17.32
N THR A 45 -9.53 14.43 16.26
CA THR A 45 -9.92 13.59 15.11
C THR A 45 -8.68 13.06 14.39
N THR A 46 -7.77 13.96 14.01
CA THR A 46 -6.50 13.58 13.37
C THR A 46 -5.65 12.69 14.28
N LEU A 47 -5.59 12.97 15.59
CA LEU A 47 -4.89 12.13 16.56
C LEU A 47 -5.41 10.69 16.60
N ASN A 48 -6.73 10.52 16.61
CA ASN A 48 -7.34 9.20 16.66
C ASN A 48 -7.02 8.40 15.39
N VAL A 49 -7.13 9.04 14.22
CA VAL A 49 -6.82 8.41 12.93
C VAL A 49 -5.35 7.99 12.87
N ILE A 50 -4.41 8.88 13.22
CA ILE A 50 -2.98 8.56 13.17
C ILE A 50 -2.64 7.43 14.14
N ARG A 51 -3.21 7.43 15.35
CA ARG A 51 -2.99 6.37 16.34
C ARG A 51 -3.55 5.03 15.86
N ALA A 52 -4.72 5.02 15.24
CA ALA A 52 -5.30 3.82 14.64
C ALA A 52 -4.39 3.26 13.53
N LEU A 53 -3.91 4.12 12.63
CA LEU A 53 -2.95 3.71 11.59
C LEU A 53 -1.66 3.14 12.19
N GLN A 54 -1.08 3.80 13.18
CA GLN A 54 0.15 3.32 13.84
C GLN A 54 -0.08 1.99 14.55
N ALA A 55 -1.22 1.80 15.21
CA ALA A 55 -1.55 0.53 15.86
C ALA A 55 -1.63 -0.61 14.84
N GLU A 56 -2.28 -0.39 13.68
CA GLU A 56 -2.35 -1.39 12.61
C GLU A 56 -0.98 -1.68 11.99
N ILE A 57 -0.12 -0.67 11.80
CA ILE A 57 1.25 -0.86 11.31
C ILE A 57 2.06 -1.72 12.30
N ILE A 58 1.95 -1.43 13.60
CA ILE A 58 2.61 -2.21 14.65
C ILE A 58 2.05 -3.65 14.71
N ASN A 59 0.73 -3.81 14.57
CA ASN A 59 0.13 -5.14 14.52
C ASN A 59 0.63 -5.92 13.31
N ALA A 60 0.65 -5.29 12.13
CA ALA A 60 1.16 -5.89 10.89
C ALA A 60 2.65 -6.26 11.00
N SER A 61 3.46 -5.47 11.71
CA SER A 61 4.89 -5.79 11.90
C SER A 61 5.15 -7.09 12.67
N LYS A 62 4.16 -7.54 13.46
CA LYS A 62 4.19 -8.82 14.18
C LYS A 62 3.72 -10.00 13.33
N THR A 63 3.23 -9.75 12.13
CA THR A 63 2.75 -10.76 11.18
C THR A 63 3.79 -11.04 10.09
N ALA A 64 3.54 -12.05 9.26
CA ALA A 64 4.39 -12.38 8.12
C ALA A 64 4.40 -11.33 6.99
N LYS A 65 3.50 -10.32 7.06
CA LYS A 65 3.36 -9.27 6.03
C LYS A 65 3.45 -7.88 6.67
N PRO A 66 4.64 -7.39 7.00
CA PRO A 66 4.81 -6.06 7.56
C PRO A 66 4.46 -4.97 6.53
N ILE A 67 3.91 -3.86 7.01
CA ILE A 67 3.63 -2.68 6.18
C ILE A 67 4.92 -1.86 6.10
N ALA A 68 5.72 -2.12 5.07
CA ALA A 68 7.00 -1.46 4.84
C ALA A 68 6.98 -0.49 3.64
N THR A 69 5.93 -0.52 2.81
CA THR A 69 5.80 0.28 1.60
C THR A 69 4.55 1.17 1.64
N ASP A 70 4.59 2.29 0.91
CA ASP A 70 3.43 3.18 0.78
C ASP A 70 2.23 2.49 0.10
N GLY A 71 2.47 1.50 -0.77
CA GLY A 71 1.39 0.70 -1.36
C GLY A 71 0.67 -0.18 -0.35
N ALA A 72 1.41 -0.79 0.60
CA ALA A 72 0.81 -1.55 1.68
C ALA A 72 0.04 -0.61 2.65
N LEU A 73 0.60 0.57 2.92
CA LEU A 73 -0.07 1.61 3.72
C LEU A 73 -1.34 2.11 3.03
N TYR A 74 -1.29 2.35 1.72
CA TYR A 74 -2.46 2.74 0.93
C TYR A 74 -3.59 1.70 1.02
N SER A 75 -3.24 0.43 0.88
CA SER A 75 -4.22 -0.67 1.03
C SER A 75 -4.84 -0.71 2.42
N LEU A 76 -4.06 -0.43 3.47
CA LEU A 76 -4.56 -0.31 4.83
C LEU A 76 -5.53 0.87 4.98
N ILE A 77 -5.16 2.05 4.46
CA ILE A 77 -6.01 3.25 4.49
C ILE A 77 -7.34 2.97 3.77
N GLN A 78 -7.31 2.34 2.59
CA GLN A 78 -8.52 1.96 1.87
C GLN A 78 -9.41 1.01 2.67
N LYS A 79 -8.82 0.03 3.35
CA LYS A 79 -9.57 -0.89 4.23
C LYS A 79 -10.26 -0.13 5.36
N GLN A 80 -9.56 0.80 6.01
CA GLN A 80 -10.14 1.63 7.08
C GLN A 80 -11.26 2.54 6.55
N MET A 81 -11.05 3.17 5.39
CA MET A 81 -12.08 4.01 4.76
C MET A 81 -13.37 3.22 4.46
N LYS A 82 -13.24 1.98 3.94
CA LYS A 82 -14.40 1.08 3.74
C LYS A 82 -15.10 0.75 5.05
N GLY A 83 -14.36 0.45 6.10
CA GLY A 83 -14.91 0.21 7.44
C GLY A 83 -15.69 1.41 7.98
N ILE A 84 -15.13 2.61 7.87
CA ILE A 84 -15.80 3.86 8.28
C ILE A 84 -17.08 4.10 7.46
N THR A 85 -17.03 3.88 6.15
CA THR A 85 -18.21 4.04 5.28
C THR A 85 -19.34 3.08 5.69
N THR A 86 -19.01 1.83 6.02
CA THR A 86 -19.99 0.87 6.52
C THR A 86 -20.57 1.31 7.87
N ALA A 87 -19.71 1.75 8.80
CA ALA A 87 -20.17 2.25 10.10
C ALA A 87 -21.06 3.51 9.96
N MET A 88 -20.74 4.40 9.02
CA MET A 88 -21.61 5.56 8.74
C MET A 88 -23.01 5.14 8.29
N GLN A 89 -23.12 4.15 7.41
CA GLN A 89 -24.42 3.62 6.97
C GLN A 89 -25.21 3.02 8.14
N GLU A 90 -24.55 2.32 9.06
CA GLU A 90 -25.17 1.79 10.26
C GLU A 90 -25.65 2.91 11.20
N PHE A 91 -24.86 3.97 11.37
CA PHE A 91 -25.23 5.14 12.20
C PHE A 91 -26.36 5.94 11.57
N GLU A 92 -26.41 6.07 10.25
CA GLU A 92 -27.53 6.68 9.53
C GLU A 92 -28.84 5.90 9.77
N THR A 93 -28.80 4.56 9.65
CA THR A 93 -29.98 3.71 9.94
C THR A 93 -30.43 3.82 11.40
N ALA A 94 -29.48 4.00 12.31
CA ALA A 94 -29.74 4.22 13.74
C ALA A 94 -30.15 5.66 14.09
N LYS A 95 -30.20 6.58 13.10
CA LYS A 95 -30.51 8.00 13.29
C LYS A 95 -29.55 8.71 14.27
N ARG A 96 -28.26 8.37 14.19
CA ARG A 96 -27.20 8.92 15.05
C ARG A 96 -26.30 9.86 14.25
N ASP A 97 -26.84 11.02 13.85
CA ASP A 97 -26.16 12.03 13.05
C ASP A 97 -24.87 12.57 13.72
N ASP A 98 -24.84 12.58 15.05
CA ASP A 98 -23.69 12.95 15.86
C ASP A 98 -22.47 12.06 15.60
N LEU A 99 -22.70 10.75 15.37
CA LEU A 99 -21.65 9.79 15.06
C LEU A 99 -21.27 9.83 13.58
N VAL A 100 -22.23 10.00 12.68
CA VAL A 100 -21.99 10.16 11.25
C VAL A 100 -21.02 11.31 10.98
N GLN A 101 -21.21 12.47 11.63
CA GLN A 101 -20.32 13.61 11.47
C GLN A 101 -18.90 13.32 11.93
N LYS A 102 -18.71 12.62 13.05
CA LYS A 102 -17.39 12.24 13.56
C LYS A 102 -16.66 11.28 12.61
N GLU A 103 -17.38 10.29 12.10
CA GLU A 103 -16.82 9.34 11.12
C GLU A 103 -16.48 10.03 9.80
N GLN A 104 -17.32 10.99 9.37
CA GLN A 104 -17.04 11.80 8.18
C GLN A 104 -15.75 12.63 8.32
N GLU A 105 -15.49 13.19 9.50
CA GLU A 105 -14.25 13.91 9.77
C GLU A 105 -13.04 12.97 9.69
N GLN A 106 -13.13 11.77 10.28
CA GLN A 106 -12.08 10.77 10.21
C GLN A 106 -11.82 10.33 8.76
N LEU A 107 -12.89 10.12 7.98
CA LEU A 107 -12.81 9.78 6.57
C LEU A 107 -12.07 10.87 5.77
N ASN A 108 -12.33 12.12 6.05
CA ASN A 108 -11.66 13.25 5.39
C ASN A 108 -10.15 13.28 5.68
N VAL A 109 -9.75 12.95 6.91
CA VAL A 109 -8.32 12.84 7.27
C VAL A 109 -7.66 11.68 6.51
N LEU A 110 -8.30 10.50 6.44
CA LEU A 110 -7.78 9.35 5.69
C LEU A 110 -7.66 9.65 4.19
N ARG A 111 -8.65 10.35 3.62
CA ARG A 111 -8.61 10.79 2.21
C ARG A 111 -7.41 11.70 1.92
N LYS A 112 -7.06 12.61 2.83
CA LYS A 112 -5.85 13.45 2.68
C LYS A 112 -4.59 12.59 2.57
N TYR A 113 -4.40 11.62 3.49
CA TYR A 113 -3.25 10.71 3.41
C TYR A 113 -3.26 9.86 2.15
N ALA A 114 -4.43 9.35 1.74
CA ALA A 114 -4.55 8.57 0.50
C ALA A 114 -4.22 9.39 -0.76
N ALA A 115 -4.54 10.69 -0.76
CA ALA A 115 -4.25 11.58 -1.89
C ALA A 115 -2.77 11.96 -2.01
N GLU A 116 -2.04 11.97 -0.89
CA GLU A 116 -0.61 12.29 -0.86
C GLU A 116 0.28 11.13 -1.36
N ILE A 117 -0.24 9.91 -1.37
CA ILE A 117 0.47 8.74 -1.89
C ILE A 117 0.41 8.75 -3.42
N PRO A 118 1.56 8.83 -4.12
CA PRO A 118 1.55 8.82 -5.58
C PRO A 118 1.05 7.46 -6.08
N LYS A 119 -0.08 7.48 -6.77
CA LYS A 119 -0.67 6.28 -7.39
C LYS A 119 -0.02 6.02 -8.74
N VAL A 120 -0.04 4.76 -9.15
CA VAL A 120 0.31 4.36 -10.51
C VAL A 120 -0.78 4.88 -11.46
N GLU A 121 -0.37 5.46 -12.59
CA GLU A 121 -1.29 5.99 -13.60
C GLU A 121 -2.10 4.86 -14.27
N GLU A 122 -3.32 5.16 -14.65
CA GLU A 122 -4.21 4.20 -15.32
C GLU A 122 -3.61 3.65 -16.61
N SER A 123 -2.89 4.48 -17.37
CA SER A 123 -2.17 4.09 -18.59
C SER A 123 -1.11 3.01 -18.34
N GLU A 124 -0.39 3.10 -17.21
CA GLU A 124 0.60 2.10 -16.82
C GLU A 124 -0.08 0.81 -16.36
N ILE A 125 -1.21 0.93 -15.64
CA ILE A 125 -2.02 -0.22 -15.23
C ILE A 125 -2.54 -0.96 -16.47
N ASP A 126 -3.08 -0.26 -17.48
CA ASP A 126 -3.55 -0.86 -18.72
C ASP A 126 -2.42 -1.59 -19.47
N GLY A 127 -1.23 -0.98 -19.53
CA GLY A 127 -0.04 -1.62 -20.09
C GLY A 127 0.37 -2.91 -19.37
N LEU A 128 0.27 -2.93 -18.03
CA LEU A 128 0.55 -4.13 -17.23
C LEU A 128 -0.52 -5.21 -17.45
N ILE A 129 -1.79 -4.85 -17.58
CA ILE A 129 -2.89 -5.79 -17.87
C ILE A 129 -2.69 -6.41 -19.25
N ASP A 130 -2.44 -5.61 -20.27
CA ASP A 130 -2.20 -6.08 -21.64
C ASP A 130 -0.98 -7.01 -21.71
N GLY A 131 0.11 -6.64 -21.04
CA GLY A 131 1.30 -7.46 -20.93
C GLY A 131 1.02 -8.79 -20.22
N ALA A 132 0.24 -8.79 -19.14
CA ALA A 132 -0.14 -9.98 -18.40
C ALA A 132 -1.02 -10.92 -19.25
N VAL A 133 -1.98 -10.37 -20.01
CA VAL A 133 -2.88 -11.14 -20.87
C VAL A 133 -2.13 -11.74 -22.05
N LYS A 134 -1.22 -11.01 -22.69
CA LYS A 134 -0.37 -11.52 -23.79
C LYS A 134 0.58 -12.62 -23.34
N ALA A 135 1.08 -12.53 -22.12
CA ALA A 135 2.00 -13.52 -21.54
C ALA A 135 1.31 -14.81 -21.04
N LEU A 136 -0.02 -14.85 -21.00
CA LEU A 136 -0.80 -16.00 -20.59
C LEU A 136 -1.43 -16.68 -21.82
N GLU A 137 -1.30 -18.02 -21.88
CA GLU A 137 -2.02 -18.84 -22.85
C GLU A 137 -3.54 -18.65 -22.71
N GLU A 138 -4.28 -18.74 -23.78
CA GLU A 138 -5.73 -18.47 -23.80
C GLU A 138 -6.52 -19.26 -22.74
N GLY A 139 -6.19 -20.53 -22.54
CA GLY A 139 -6.84 -21.37 -21.54
C GLY A 139 -6.49 -21.06 -20.07
N LYS A 140 -5.48 -20.23 -19.83
CA LYS A 140 -5.00 -19.86 -18.49
C LYS A 140 -5.31 -18.41 -18.12
N ARG A 141 -6.05 -17.68 -18.95
CA ARG A 141 -6.45 -16.28 -18.73
C ARG A 141 -7.62 -16.18 -17.74
N THR A 142 -7.36 -16.55 -16.50
CA THR A 142 -8.32 -16.37 -15.40
C THR A 142 -8.08 -15.03 -14.70
N PHE A 143 -9.12 -14.48 -14.06
CA PHE A 143 -9.01 -13.26 -13.26
C PHE A 143 -7.82 -13.31 -12.28
N GLY A 144 -7.70 -14.42 -11.53
CA GLY A 144 -6.60 -14.58 -10.55
C GLY A 144 -5.22 -14.64 -11.18
N SER A 145 -5.07 -15.25 -12.37
CA SER A 145 -3.77 -15.35 -13.06
C SER A 145 -3.31 -13.99 -13.59
N VAL A 146 -4.24 -13.21 -14.16
CA VAL A 146 -3.95 -11.86 -14.66
C VAL A 146 -3.66 -10.92 -13.47
N MET A 147 -4.52 -10.92 -12.45
CA MET A 147 -4.34 -10.14 -11.23
C MET A 147 -2.98 -10.41 -10.57
N GLY A 148 -2.60 -11.68 -10.42
CA GLY A 148 -1.32 -12.06 -9.80
C GLY A 148 -0.12 -11.50 -10.57
N ARG A 149 -0.16 -11.51 -11.91
CA ARG A 149 0.91 -10.94 -12.74
C ARG A 149 0.96 -9.42 -12.66
N VAL A 150 -0.18 -8.76 -12.72
CA VAL A 150 -0.28 -7.29 -12.60
C VAL A 150 0.23 -6.83 -11.24
N MET A 151 -0.19 -7.50 -10.16
CA MET A 151 0.30 -7.20 -8.80
C MET A 151 1.83 -7.41 -8.68
N GLY A 152 2.37 -8.44 -9.33
CA GLY A 152 3.81 -8.65 -9.43
C GLY A 152 4.52 -7.52 -10.19
N GLY A 153 3.91 -7.00 -11.26
CA GLY A 153 4.41 -5.89 -12.06
C GLY A 153 4.39 -4.55 -11.31
N LEU A 154 3.38 -4.33 -10.47
CA LEU A 154 3.26 -3.13 -9.63
C LEU A 154 4.36 -3.01 -8.55
N LYS A 155 5.00 -4.12 -8.18
CA LYS A 155 6.12 -4.15 -7.20
C LYS A 155 5.80 -3.43 -5.88
N GLY A 156 4.56 -3.49 -5.43
CA GLY A 156 4.12 -2.84 -4.19
C GLY A 156 3.84 -1.34 -4.31
N ARG A 157 3.80 -0.78 -5.53
CA ARG A 157 3.33 0.59 -5.76
C ARG A 157 1.80 0.66 -5.58
N PRO A 158 1.27 1.76 -5.02
CA PRO A 158 -0.16 1.91 -4.80
C PRO A 158 -0.89 2.06 -6.13
N ALA A 159 -1.86 1.19 -6.37
CA ALA A 159 -2.74 1.23 -7.54
C ALA A 159 -4.20 1.28 -7.09
N ASP A 160 -5.06 1.81 -7.95
CA ASP A 160 -6.50 1.78 -7.73
C ASP A 160 -7.02 0.37 -7.98
N MET A 161 -7.37 -0.33 -6.89
CA MET A 161 -7.83 -1.72 -6.97
C MET A 161 -9.23 -1.84 -7.60
N GLU A 162 -10.06 -0.80 -7.49
CA GLU A 162 -11.40 -0.82 -8.07
C GLU A 162 -11.32 -0.69 -9.60
N TYR A 163 -10.48 0.25 -10.08
CA TYR A 163 -10.18 0.38 -11.51
C TYR A 163 -9.58 -0.91 -12.08
N LEU A 164 -8.58 -1.46 -11.38
CA LEU A 164 -7.87 -2.66 -11.79
C LEU A 164 -8.79 -3.88 -11.89
N ASN A 165 -9.67 -4.10 -10.91
CA ASN A 165 -10.65 -5.18 -10.93
C ASN A 165 -11.60 -5.04 -12.12
N LYS A 166 -12.20 -3.85 -12.28
CA LYS A 166 -13.13 -3.55 -13.37
C LYS A 166 -12.49 -3.78 -14.74
N LYS A 167 -11.26 -3.31 -14.92
CA LYS A 167 -10.54 -3.42 -16.19
C LYS A 167 -10.16 -4.86 -16.52
N ILE A 168 -9.71 -5.64 -15.54
CA ILE A 168 -9.42 -7.07 -15.73
C ILE A 168 -10.69 -7.84 -16.10
N GLU A 169 -11.83 -7.57 -15.44
CA GLU A 169 -13.12 -8.19 -15.78
C GLU A 169 -13.54 -7.82 -17.21
N GLU A 170 -13.38 -6.57 -17.61
CA GLU A 170 -13.68 -6.10 -18.97
C GLU A 170 -12.84 -6.82 -20.02
N VAL A 171 -11.53 -6.97 -19.80
CA VAL A 171 -10.61 -7.60 -20.75
C VAL A 171 -10.83 -9.12 -20.82
N ILE A 172 -11.16 -9.78 -19.71
CA ILE A 172 -11.46 -11.23 -19.71
C ILE A 172 -12.87 -11.50 -20.23
N GLY A 173 -13.85 -10.65 -19.92
CA GLY A 173 -15.25 -10.81 -20.32
C GLY A 173 -15.55 -10.45 -21.78
N ARG A 174 -14.61 -9.86 -22.50
CA ARG A 174 -14.73 -9.57 -23.94
C ARG A 174 -14.52 -10.78 -24.87
N LYS A 175 -14.52 -12.01 -24.32
CA LYS A 175 -14.44 -13.25 -25.09
C LYS A 175 -15.81 -13.86 -25.35
#